data_e20868891414f399ef502f9d00b2dc10
#
_entry.id   e20868891414f399ef502f9d00b2dc10
#
_cell.length_a   1.000
_cell.length_b   1.000
_cell.length_c   1.000
_cell.angle_alpha   90.00
_cell.angle_beta   90.00
_cell.angle_gamma   90.00
#
_symmetry.space_group_name_H-M   'P 1'
#
loop_
_entity.id
_entity.type
_entity.pdbx_description
1 polymer ?
#
loop_
_entity_poly.entity_id
_entity_poly.type
_entity_poly.pdbx_seq_one_letter_code
_entity_poly.pdbx_strand_id
1 'polypeptide(L)'
;TLEFEDHRPLYDWVVRECEFENPPRQIEFAKMYLTNVVTGKRYIKKLVEDGIVDGWDDPRLVTIAALRRRGYTPEALRMFVELVGVSKANSSVDYAMLEYCIREDLKLKRPRMMAVLDPVKLIIDNYPEGQTEMLSIPNNLENPEMGEREVPFSRELYIEREDFMENPPKKYFRLFPGNEVRLMGAYFVTCTGFEKDENGNVTEIHCTYDPETKSGSGFTGRKVKGTIHWVSVPTAGKVECRLYENIVDEEKGKLNADGTLNLNPNSKTITTAYVEPKLMEAKAYDSFQFMRNGYYCVDCKDSKEGQPVYNRIVSLKSSFKLPK
;
A
#
# COMPACT_ATOMS: atom_id res chain seq x y z
N THR A 1 15.00 23.62 20.23
CA THR A 1 14.05 22.77 20.96
C THR A 1 13.62 23.47 22.26
N LEU A 2 12.50 23.09 22.85
CA LEU A 2 11.97 23.69 24.06
C LEU A 2 12.93 23.57 25.27
N GLU A 3 13.78 22.56 25.30
CA GLU A 3 14.81 22.37 26.33
C GLU A 3 15.82 23.54 26.43
N PHE A 4 15.95 24.36 25.40
CA PHE A 4 16.88 25.48 25.34
C PHE A 4 16.20 26.84 25.59
N GLU A 5 14.94 26.89 25.98
CA GLU A 5 14.23 28.13 26.24
C GLU A 5 14.90 28.97 27.34
N ASP A 6 15.34 28.31 28.43
CA ASP A 6 16.03 28.95 29.56
C ASP A 6 17.43 29.49 29.15
N HIS A 7 18.00 29.03 28.03
CA HIS A 7 19.29 29.48 27.54
C HIS A 7 19.19 30.67 26.55
N ARG A 8 17.97 31.17 26.28
CA ARG A 8 17.77 32.33 25.37
C ARG A 8 18.56 33.57 25.80
N PRO A 9 18.66 33.96 27.09
CA PRO A 9 19.48 35.10 27.49
C PRO A 9 20.96 34.92 27.12
N LEU A 10 21.50 33.72 27.26
CA LEU A 10 22.87 33.39 26.85
C LEU A 10 23.04 33.48 25.33
N TYR A 11 22.08 32.95 24.56
CA TYR A 11 22.06 33.07 23.13
C TYR A 11 22.06 34.50 22.64
N ASP A 12 21.17 35.34 23.20
CA ASP A 12 21.04 36.75 22.85
C ASP A 12 22.31 37.52 23.20
N TRP A 13 22.97 37.19 24.33
CA TRP A 13 24.24 37.75 24.72
C TRP A 13 25.34 37.43 23.70
N VAL A 14 25.49 36.15 23.31
CA VAL A 14 26.48 35.72 22.32
C VAL A 14 26.28 36.45 20.99
N VAL A 15 25.03 36.52 20.51
CA VAL A 15 24.69 37.18 19.25
C VAL A 15 25.06 38.67 19.26
N ARG A 16 24.81 39.33 20.39
CA ARG A 16 25.17 40.75 20.58
C ARG A 16 26.68 40.95 20.60
N GLU A 17 27.42 40.13 21.37
CA GLU A 17 28.89 40.25 21.48
C GLU A 17 29.60 39.87 20.16
N CYS A 18 28.96 39.11 19.28
CA CYS A 18 29.45 38.79 17.94
C CYS A 18 29.10 39.87 16.92
N GLU A 19 28.43 40.96 17.30
CA GLU A 19 28.09 42.11 16.45
C GLU A 19 27.43 41.77 15.09
N PHE A 20 26.47 40.81 15.10
CA PHE A 20 25.74 40.47 13.89
C PHE A 20 24.86 41.63 13.41
N GLU A 21 24.99 42.07 12.16
CA GLU A 21 24.11 43.11 11.58
C GLU A 21 22.66 42.63 11.47
N ASN A 22 22.45 41.34 11.12
CA ASN A 22 21.13 40.70 11.05
C ASN A 22 21.14 39.45 11.90
N PRO A 23 20.91 39.57 13.22
CA PRO A 23 21.03 38.47 14.16
C PRO A 23 19.98 37.39 13.89
N PRO A 24 20.37 36.12 13.86
CA PRO A 24 19.43 35.02 13.79
C PRO A 24 18.60 34.99 15.08
N ARG A 25 17.35 34.54 14.95
CA ARG A 25 16.43 34.43 16.10
C ARG A 25 16.38 33.00 16.59
N GLN A 26 16.55 32.81 17.90
CA GLN A 26 16.28 31.53 18.53
C GLN A 26 14.76 31.27 18.57
N ILE A 27 14.33 30.11 18.06
CA ILE A 27 12.93 29.68 18.05
C ILE A 27 12.87 28.33 18.73
N GLU A 28 12.03 28.19 19.74
CA GLU A 28 11.76 26.95 20.44
C GLU A 28 10.39 26.40 20.01
N PHE A 29 10.34 25.10 19.89
CA PHE A 29 9.11 24.33 19.67
C PHE A 29 9.16 23.01 20.42
N ALA A 30 8.00 22.53 20.82
CA ALA A 30 7.85 21.30 21.54
C ALA A 30 8.08 20.07 20.67
N LYS A 31 8.35 18.96 21.34
CA LYS A 31 8.48 17.66 20.70
C LYS A 31 7.11 17.14 20.26
N MET A 32 7.02 16.69 19.01
CA MET A 32 5.90 15.93 18.51
C MET A 32 6.11 14.44 18.79
N TYR A 33 5.14 13.82 19.43
CA TYR A 33 5.09 12.37 19.62
C TYR A 33 4.14 11.75 18.59
N LEU A 34 4.59 10.70 17.96
CA LEU A 34 3.80 9.93 17.00
C LEU A 34 3.42 8.60 17.64
N THR A 35 2.13 8.23 17.57
CA THR A 35 1.65 6.96 18.14
C THR A 35 2.17 5.77 17.32
N ASN A 36 2.23 4.59 17.92
CA ASN A 36 2.56 3.31 17.28
C ASN A 36 3.94 3.21 16.62
N VAL A 37 4.85 4.13 16.91
CA VAL A 37 6.21 4.17 16.33
C VAL A 37 7.30 4.29 17.38
N VAL A 38 8.50 3.90 16.99
CA VAL A 38 9.72 4.04 17.80
C VAL A 38 10.58 5.15 17.20
N THR A 39 10.74 6.27 17.94
CA THR A 39 11.55 7.43 17.52
C THR A 39 12.84 7.58 18.31
N GLY A 40 12.95 6.97 19.49
CA GLY A 40 14.12 7.09 20.37
C GLY A 40 15.34 6.37 19.79
N LYS A 41 16.43 7.11 19.55
CA LYS A 41 17.69 6.59 18.97
C LYS A 41 18.21 5.33 19.68
N ARG A 42 18.16 5.29 21.02
CA ARG A 42 18.64 4.15 21.83
C ARG A 42 17.84 2.87 21.54
N TYR A 43 16.52 3.01 21.35
CA TYR A 43 15.66 1.86 21.04
C TYR A 43 15.88 1.37 19.62
N ILE A 44 15.98 2.29 18.64
CA ILE A 44 16.26 1.93 17.24
C ILE A 44 17.62 1.22 17.14
N LYS A 45 18.66 1.77 17.82
CA LYS A 45 19.99 1.13 17.88
C LYS A 45 19.89 -0.30 18.39
N LYS A 46 19.16 -0.51 19.50
CA LYS A 46 18.97 -1.85 20.08
C LYS A 46 18.22 -2.79 19.12
N LEU A 47 17.16 -2.32 18.44
CA LEU A 47 16.46 -3.14 17.44
C LEU A 47 17.38 -3.60 16.30
N VAL A 48 18.33 -2.76 15.89
CA VAL A 48 19.32 -3.11 14.85
C VAL A 48 20.36 -4.09 15.41
N GLU A 49 20.89 -3.84 16.60
CA GLU A 49 21.91 -4.69 17.25
C GLU A 49 21.37 -6.09 17.59
N ASP A 50 20.10 -6.18 17.99
CA ASP A 50 19.41 -7.43 18.29
C ASP A 50 18.93 -8.17 17.00
N GLY A 51 19.14 -7.60 15.81
CA GLY A 51 18.71 -8.18 14.52
C GLY A 51 17.19 -8.22 14.31
N ILE A 52 16.42 -7.45 15.09
CA ILE A 52 14.94 -7.37 14.96
C ILE A 52 14.55 -6.61 13.69
N VAL A 53 15.36 -5.63 13.32
CA VAL A 53 15.25 -4.88 12.06
C VAL A 53 16.53 -4.99 11.26
N ASP A 54 16.42 -4.93 9.93
CA ASP A 54 17.53 -5.16 9.00
C ASP A 54 18.53 -3.99 8.94
N GLY A 55 18.24 -2.88 9.62
CA GLY A 55 19.08 -1.68 9.68
C GLY A 55 18.27 -0.42 9.95
N TRP A 56 18.95 0.73 9.94
CA TRP A 56 18.33 2.04 10.17
C TRP A 56 17.34 2.46 9.07
N ASP A 57 17.38 1.79 7.94
CA ASP A 57 16.48 1.98 6.80
C ASP A 57 15.42 0.88 6.66
N ASP A 58 15.25 0.05 7.67
CA ASP A 58 14.16 -0.96 7.68
C ASP A 58 12.79 -0.25 7.54
N PRO A 59 11.96 -0.65 6.56
CA PRO A 59 10.69 0.02 6.27
C PRO A 59 9.67 0.05 7.42
N ARG A 60 9.91 -0.66 8.52
CA ARG A 60 9.10 -0.60 9.75
C ARG A 60 9.44 0.59 10.64
N LEU A 61 10.58 1.24 10.40
CA LEU A 61 11.03 2.41 11.17
C LEU A 61 10.52 3.72 10.55
N VAL A 62 10.61 4.80 11.33
CA VAL A 62 10.25 6.16 10.91
C VAL A 62 11.46 7.08 10.70
N THR A 63 12.64 6.53 10.50
CA THR A 63 13.80 7.29 10.03
C THR A 63 13.54 7.77 8.60
N ILE A 64 14.14 8.89 8.19
CA ILE A 64 14.00 9.39 6.82
C ILE A 64 14.45 8.35 5.79
N ALA A 65 15.51 7.59 6.09
CA ALA A 65 16.00 6.51 5.22
C ALA A 65 14.97 5.37 5.10
N ALA A 66 14.34 4.97 6.20
CA ALA A 66 13.32 3.93 6.24
C ALA A 66 12.05 4.37 5.49
N LEU A 67 11.55 5.58 5.74
CA LEU A 67 10.39 6.13 5.07
C LEU A 67 10.62 6.21 3.56
N ARG A 68 11.81 6.67 3.13
CA ARG A 68 12.20 6.72 1.72
C ARG A 68 12.21 5.33 1.08
N ARG A 69 12.83 4.34 1.73
CA ARG A 69 12.87 2.95 1.26
C ARG A 69 11.47 2.33 1.16
N ARG A 70 10.59 2.66 2.10
CA ARG A 70 9.19 2.24 2.09
C ARG A 70 8.37 2.90 0.99
N GLY A 71 8.81 4.06 0.47
CA GLY A 71 8.16 4.79 -0.62
C GLY A 71 7.35 6.01 -0.19
N TYR A 72 7.58 6.54 1.02
CA TYR A 72 7.03 7.83 1.45
C TYR A 72 7.65 8.96 0.65
N THR A 73 6.82 9.92 0.23
CA THR A 73 7.24 11.08 -0.55
C THR A 73 7.58 12.27 0.34
N PRO A 74 8.52 13.14 -0.06
CA PRO A 74 8.78 14.39 0.66
C PRO A 74 7.54 15.28 0.78
N GLU A 75 6.68 15.29 -0.24
CA GLU A 75 5.45 16.06 -0.30
C GLU A 75 4.47 15.61 0.78
N ALA A 76 4.28 14.30 0.95
CA ALA A 76 3.42 13.76 2.01
C ALA A 76 3.94 14.10 3.41
N LEU A 77 5.27 14.06 3.61
CA LEU A 77 5.88 14.44 4.89
C LEU A 77 5.70 15.94 5.18
N ARG A 78 5.83 16.81 4.17
CA ARG A 78 5.55 18.25 4.31
C ARG A 78 4.08 18.48 4.65
N MET A 79 3.16 17.88 3.90
CA MET A 79 1.73 17.96 4.18
C MET A 79 1.41 17.53 5.63
N PHE A 80 2.03 16.46 6.10
CA PHE A 80 1.86 15.99 7.48
C PHE A 80 2.33 17.04 8.50
N VAL A 81 3.51 17.61 8.32
CA VAL A 81 4.05 18.64 9.23
C VAL A 81 3.20 19.90 9.21
N GLU A 82 2.69 20.31 8.05
CA GLU A 82 1.79 21.47 7.90
C GLU A 82 0.46 21.24 8.63
N LEU A 83 -0.12 20.04 8.50
CA LEU A 83 -1.37 19.69 9.19
C LEU A 83 -1.21 19.64 10.73
N VAL A 84 -0.08 19.14 11.21
CA VAL A 84 0.23 19.10 12.65
C VAL A 84 0.50 20.50 13.20
N GLY A 85 1.16 21.34 12.41
CA GLY A 85 1.62 22.66 12.81
C GLY A 85 2.77 22.64 13.81
N VAL A 86 3.23 23.84 14.19
CA VAL A 86 4.30 24.05 15.17
C VAL A 86 3.71 24.65 16.45
N SER A 87 4.00 24.02 17.59
CA SER A 87 3.50 24.44 18.91
C SER A 87 4.61 24.43 19.95
N LYS A 88 4.44 25.22 21.02
CA LYS A 88 5.27 25.13 22.25
C LYS A 88 4.74 24.09 23.25
N ALA A 89 3.55 23.54 23.04
CA ALA A 89 3.00 22.46 23.85
C ALA A 89 3.32 21.09 23.21
N ASN A 90 3.74 20.12 24.02
CA ASN A 90 3.91 18.74 23.55
C ASN A 90 2.60 18.21 22.97
N SER A 91 2.66 17.62 21.81
CA SER A 91 1.52 17.03 21.12
C SER A 91 1.76 15.55 20.83
N SER A 92 0.70 14.76 20.90
CA SER A 92 0.68 13.38 20.42
C SER A 92 -0.20 13.32 19.18
N VAL A 93 0.36 12.82 18.08
CA VAL A 93 -0.30 12.75 16.77
C VAL A 93 -0.46 11.30 16.39
N ASP A 94 -1.65 10.94 15.89
CA ASP A 94 -1.91 9.58 15.42
C ASP A 94 -1.12 9.31 14.14
N TYR A 95 -0.42 8.16 14.08
CA TYR A 95 0.30 7.69 12.90
C TYR A 95 -0.62 7.58 11.67
N ALA A 96 -1.90 7.29 11.86
CA ALA A 96 -2.90 7.24 10.79
C ALA A 96 -3.03 8.57 10.02
N MET A 97 -2.69 9.71 10.64
CA MET A 97 -2.64 11.02 9.97
C MET A 97 -1.49 11.09 8.94
N LEU A 98 -0.32 10.54 9.28
CA LEU A 98 0.80 10.44 8.34
C LEU A 98 0.44 9.50 7.17
N GLU A 99 -0.22 8.38 7.47
CA GLU A 99 -0.73 7.49 6.43
C GLU A 99 -1.79 8.12 5.54
N TYR A 100 -2.64 8.99 6.09
CA TYR A 100 -3.58 9.78 5.31
C TYR A 100 -2.85 10.70 4.33
N CYS A 101 -1.84 11.44 4.78
CA CYS A 101 -1.07 12.33 3.90
C CYS A 101 -0.42 11.59 2.73
N ILE A 102 0.14 10.39 2.98
CA ILE A 102 0.75 9.63 1.88
C ILE A 102 -0.30 9.08 0.91
N ARG A 103 -1.50 8.68 1.37
CA ARG A 103 -2.57 8.25 0.46
C ARG A 103 -3.02 9.39 -0.44
N GLU A 104 -3.24 10.58 0.11
CA GLU A 104 -3.66 11.76 -0.65
C GLU A 104 -2.60 12.18 -1.69
N ASP A 105 -1.31 12.14 -1.32
CA ASP A 105 -0.23 12.47 -2.26
C ASP A 105 -0.12 11.45 -3.40
N LEU A 106 -0.24 10.17 -3.12
CA LEU A 106 -0.08 9.12 -4.13
C LEU A 106 -1.31 8.94 -5.04
N LYS A 107 -2.49 9.32 -4.58
CA LYS A 107 -3.77 9.08 -5.23
C LYS A 107 -3.83 9.54 -6.70
N LEU A 108 -3.32 10.73 -6.97
CA LEU A 108 -3.29 11.32 -8.31
C LEU A 108 -1.97 11.12 -9.06
N LYS A 109 -0.92 10.66 -8.36
CA LYS A 109 0.44 10.59 -8.89
C LYS A 109 0.87 9.18 -9.29
N ARG A 110 0.14 8.12 -8.88
CA ARG A 110 0.60 6.76 -9.10
C ARG A 110 -0.35 5.96 -10.00
N PRO A 111 0.21 5.18 -10.93
CA PRO A 111 -0.59 4.30 -11.76
C PRO A 111 -1.21 3.17 -10.92
N ARG A 112 -2.41 2.78 -11.30
CA ARG A 112 -3.18 1.71 -10.66
C ARG A 112 -3.00 0.43 -11.46
N MET A 113 -2.34 -0.54 -10.86
CA MET A 113 -1.93 -1.78 -11.49
C MET A 113 -2.65 -2.97 -10.88
N MET A 114 -2.87 -4.03 -11.64
CA MET A 114 -3.49 -5.24 -11.13
C MET A 114 -2.43 -6.18 -10.54
N ALA A 115 -2.66 -6.57 -9.30
CA ALA A 115 -1.83 -7.52 -8.55
C ALA A 115 -2.74 -8.35 -7.64
N VAL A 116 -2.54 -9.65 -7.58
CA VAL A 116 -3.32 -10.61 -6.79
C VAL A 116 -2.40 -11.22 -5.74
N LEU A 117 -2.72 -10.99 -4.47
CA LEU A 117 -1.89 -11.39 -3.33
C LEU A 117 -2.29 -12.74 -2.73
N ASP A 118 -3.57 -13.07 -2.74
CA ASP A 118 -4.09 -14.38 -2.31
C ASP A 118 -4.86 -15.03 -3.48
N PRO A 119 -4.14 -15.66 -4.42
CA PRO A 119 -4.70 -16.09 -5.68
C PRO A 119 -5.61 -17.30 -5.54
N VAL A 120 -6.68 -17.29 -6.32
CA VAL A 120 -7.43 -18.45 -6.76
C VAL A 120 -7.58 -18.39 -8.27
N LYS A 121 -7.53 -19.54 -8.93
CA LYS A 121 -7.64 -19.61 -10.39
C LYS A 121 -9.11 -19.46 -10.81
N LEU A 122 -9.34 -18.67 -11.86
CA LEU A 122 -10.62 -18.51 -12.53
C LEU A 122 -10.46 -18.96 -13.98
N ILE A 123 -11.31 -19.86 -14.44
CA ILE A 123 -11.31 -20.37 -15.81
C ILE A 123 -12.56 -19.86 -16.50
N ILE A 124 -12.40 -19.25 -17.68
CA ILE A 124 -13.49 -18.79 -18.52
C ILE A 124 -13.76 -19.88 -19.57
N ASP A 125 -14.73 -20.76 -19.31
CA ASP A 125 -14.97 -21.99 -20.07
C ASP A 125 -15.26 -21.77 -21.55
N ASN A 126 -15.97 -20.69 -21.88
CA ASN A 126 -16.30 -20.32 -23.26
C ASN A 126 -15.33 -19.33 -23.90
N TYR A 127 -14.18 -19.02 -23.29
CA TYR A 127 -13.14 -18.24 -23.93
C TYR A 127 -12.22 -19.17 -24.75
N PRO A 128 -11.81 -18.79 -25.98
CA PRO A 128 -11.00 -19.66 -26.83
C PRO A 128 -9.67 -20.06 -26.20
N GLU A 129 -9.34 -21.32 -26.27
CA GLU A 129 -8.06 -21.85 -25.77
C GLU A 129 -6.87 -21.23 -26.50
N GLY A 130 -5.80 -20.93 -25.75
CA GLY A 130 -4.56 -20.38 -26.31
C GLY A 130 -4.68 -18.93 -26.81
N GLN A 131 -5.88 -18.36 -26.81
CA GLN A 131 -6.05 -16.96 -27.20
C GLN A 131 -5.65 -16.02 -26.04
N THR A 132 -4.88 -14.99 -26.41
CA THR A 132 -4.61 -13.84 -25.53
C THR A 132 -4.95 -12.58 -26.32
N GLU A 133 -5.76 -11.71 -25.74
CA GLU A 133 -6.03 -10.37 -26.28
C GLU A 133 -5.43 -9.29 -25.39
N MET A 134 -5.09 -8.15 -26.00
CA MET A 134 -4.62 -6.98 -25.25
C MET A 134 -5.78 -6.04 -24.98
N LEU A 135 -5.98 -5.69 -23.72
CA LEU A 135 -7.03 -4.78 -23.29
C LEU A 135 -6.41 -3.46 -22.83
N SER A 136 -6.89 -2.35 -23.41
CA SER A 136 -6.49 -1.01 -22.98
C SER A 136 -7.15 -0.65 -21.66
N ILE A 137 -6.35 -0.38 -20.62
CA ILE A 137 -6.83 -0.06 -19.27
C ILE A 137 -6.21 1.26 -18.80
N PRO A 138 -7.02 2.23 -18.34
CA PRO A 138 -6.53 3.49 -17.81
C PRO A 138 -5.53 3.29 -16.65
N ASN A 139 -4.42 4.00 -16.70
CA ASN A 139 -3.42 3.96 -15.63
C ASN A 139 -3.93 4.59 -14.32
N ASN A 140 -4.78 5.62 -14.42
CA ASN A 140 -5.44 6.20 -13.26
C ASN A 140 -6.74 6.91 -13.69
N LEU A 141 -7.88 6.43 -13.21
CA LEU A 141 -9.20 7.01 -13.55
C LEU A 141 -9.40 8.44 -13.03
N GLU A 142 -8.67 8.84 -11.97
CA GLU A 142 -8.73 10.18 -11.40
C GLU A 142 -7.72 11.16 -12.03
N ASN A 143 -6.77 10.63 -12.81
CA ASN A 143 -5.78 11.41 -13.57
C ASN A 143 -5.64 10.86 -14.99
N PRO A 144 -6.53 11.23 -15.91
CA PRO A 144 -6.53 10.75 -17.30
C PRO A 144 -5.26 11.10 -18.09
N GLU A 145 -4.49 12.12 -17.67
CA GLU A 145 -3.21 12.48 -18.29
C GLU A 145 -2.16 11.38 -18.20
N MET A 146 -2.34 10.43 -17.28
CA MET A 146 -1.46 9.26 -17.17
C MET A 146 -1.65 8.25 -18.32
N GLY A 147 -2.67 8.43 -19.17
CA GLY A 147 -2.95 7.57 -20.31
C GLY A 147 -3.39 6.17 -19.92
N GLU A 148 -3.22 5.26 -20.84
CA GLU A 148 -3.65 3.86 -20.74
C GLU A 148 -2.47 2.91 -20.95
N ARG A 149 -2.66 1.64 -20.61
CA ARG A 149 -1.71 0.55 -20.87
C ARG A 149 -2.43 -0.67 -21.41
N GLU A 150 -1.70 -1.45 -22.16
CA GLU A 150 -2.15 -2.74 -22.67
C GLU A 150 -1.93 -3.82 -21.61
N VAL A 151 -2.99 -4.57 -21.27
CA VAL A 151 -2.96 -5.68 -20.31
C VAL A 151 -3.45 -6.95 -20.98
N PRO A 152 -2.65 -8.04 -20.94
CA PRO A 152 -3.04 -9.30 -21.57
C PRO A 152 -4.19 -9.96 -20.81
N PHE A 153 -5.21 -10.40 -21.55
CA PHE A 153 -6.37 -11.12 -21.06
C PHE A 153 -6.42 -12.52 -21.72
N SER A 154 -6.66 -13.54 -20.94
CA SER A 154 -6.68 -14.93 -21.38
C SER A 154 -7.83 -15.73 -20.76
N ARG A 155 -7.98 -16.99 -21.15
CA ARG A 155 -8.95 -17.92 -20.58
C ARG A 155 -8.75 -18.17 -19.09
N GLU A 156 -7.50 -18.25 -18.63
CA GLU A 156 -7.13 -18.52 -17.24
C GLU A 156 -6.65 -17.25 -16.56
N LEU A 157 -7.25 -16.92 -15.42
CA LEU A 157 -6.96 -15.73 -14.65
C LEU A 157 -6.69 -16.09 -13.18
N TYR A 158 -5.87 -15.28 -12.50
CA TYR A 158 -5.86 -15.22 -11.05
C TYR A 158 -6.78 -14.09 -10.58
N ILE A 159 -7.58 -14.35 -9.55
CA ILE A 159 -8.36 -13.36 -8.81
C ILE A 159 -8.04 -13.49 -7.32
N GLU A 160 -8.38 -12.47 -6.51
CA GLU A 160 -8.26 -12.59 -5.05
C GLU A 160 -9.25 -13.65 -4.53
N ARG A 161 -8.78 -14.51 -3.64
CA ARG A 161 -9.62 -15.53 -3.00
C ARG A 161 -10.84 -14.93 -2.30
N GLU A 162 -10.68 -13.75 -1.69
CA GLU A 162 -11.79 -13.04 -1.05
C GLU A 162 -12.87 -12.54 -2.02
N ASP A 163 -12.59 -12.54 -3.33
CA ASP A 163 -13.55 -12.15 -4.37
C ASP A 163 -14.51 -13.27 -4.75
N PHE A 164 -14.31 -14.48 -4.20
CA PHE A 164 -15.23 -15.60 -4.36
C PHE A 164 -15.73 -16.11 -3.01
N MET A 165 -17.00 -16.47 -2.95
CA MET A 165 -17.61 -17.10 -1.79
C MET A 165 -18.70 -18.07 -2.23
N GLU A 166 -18.65 -19.32 -1.76
CA GLU A 166 -19.64 -20.35 -2.09
C GLU A 166 -21.04 -19.99 -1.56
N ASN A 167 -21.10 -19.60 -0.28
CA ASN A 167 -22.33 -19.24 0.43
C ASN A 167 -22.23 -17.80 0.97
N PRO A 168 -22.45 -16.78 0.13
CA PRO A 168 -22.23 -15.40 0.53
C PRO A 168 -23.31 -14.87 1.48
N PRO A 169 -22.95 -13.96 2.41
CA PRO A 169 -23.92 -13.23 3.21
C PRO A 169 -24.70 -12.23 2.35
N LYS A 170 -25.82 -11.75 2.91
CA LYS A 170 -26.57 -10.64 2.29
C LYS A 170 -25.62 -9.43 2.05
N LYS A 171 -25.75 -8.78 0.87
CA LYS A 171 -24.93 -7.63 0.43
C LYS A 171 -23.47 -7.97 0.04
N TYR A 172 -23.17 -9.24 -0.25
CA TYR A 172 -21.93 -9.59 -0.93
C TYR A 172 -22.11 -9.37 -2.44
N PHE A 173 -21.33 -8.47 -3.02
CA PHE A 173 -21.42 -8.05 -4.43
C PHE A 173 -20.25 -8.54 -5.28
N ARG A 174 -19.58 -9.61 -4.86
CA ARG A 174 -18.49 -10.25 -5.58
C ARG A 174 -18.98 -11.58 -6.18
N LEU A 175 -18.06 -12.43 -6.61
CA LEU A 175 -18.37 -13.65 -7.33
C LEU A 175 -18.87 -14.78 -6.40
N PHE A 176 -19.93 -15.46 -6.81
CA PHE A 176 -20.47 -16.67 -6.19
C PHE A 176 -21.27 -17.46 -7.24
N PRO A 177 -21.61 -18.76 -7.00
CA PRO A 177 -22.33 -19.57 -7.99
C PRO A 177 -23.61 -18.91 -8.49
N GLY A 178 -23.70 -18.74 -9.82
CA GLY A 178 -24.83 -18.10 -10.50
C GLY A 178 -24.80 -16.57 -10.52
N ASN A 179 -23.83 -15.92 -9.87
CA ASN A 179 -23.70 -14.46 -9.88
C ASN A 179 -22.79 -13.95 -11.00
N GLU A 180 -23.12 -12.76 -11.49
CA GLU A 180 -22.39 -12.06 -12.52
C GLU A 180 -21.64 -10.86 -11.95
N VAL A 181 -20.35 -10.72 -12.33
CA VAL A 181 -19.51 -9.57 -11.97
C VAL A 181 -18.76 -9.04 -13.20
N ARG A 182 -18.25 -7.82 -13.12
CA ARG A 182 -17.33 -7.28 -14.13
C ARG A 182 -15.89 -7.61 -13.74
N LEU A 183 -15.17 -8.21 -14.67
CA LEU A 183 -13.70 -8.18 -14.65
C LEU A 183 -13.23 -6.80 -15.06
N MET A 184 -12.42 -6.15 -14.23
CA MET A 184 -12.00 -4.76 -14.39
C MET A 184 -11.36 -4.51 -15.76
N GLY A 185 -11.90 -3.55 -16.50
CA GLY A 185 -11.42 -3.23 -17.86
C GLY A 185 -11.67 -4.31 -18.91
N ALA A 186 -12.39 -5.38 -18.57
CA ALA A 186 -12.64 -6.51 -19.46
C ALA A 186 -14.14 -6.77 -19.66
N TYR A 187 -14.62 -7.93 -19.30
CA TYR A 187 -15.95 -8.45 -19.60
C TYR A 187 -16.77 -8.71 -18.34
N PHE A 188 -18.06 -8.96 -18.50
CA PHE A 188 -18.87 -9.61 -17.47
C PHE A 188 -18.62 -11.10 -17.50
N VAL A 189 -18.51 -11.70 -16.31
CA VAL A 189 -18.41 -13.15 -16.15
C VAL A 189 -19.44 -13.63 -15.15
N THR A 190 -20.07 -14.77 -15.44
CA THR A 190 -21.02 -15.45 -14.58
C THR A 190 -20.40 -16.74 -14.06
N CYS A 191 -20.39 -16.94 -12.75
CA CYS A 191 -19.87 -18.16 -12.14
C CYS A 191 -20.82 -19.33 -12.42
N THR A 192 -20.29 -20.39 -13.04
CA THR A 192 -21.01 -21.62 -13.38
C THR A 192 -20.71 -22.76 -12.42
N GLY A 193 -19.55 -22.72 -11.74
CA GLY A 193 -19.12 -23.75 -10.81
C GLY A 193 -17.78 -23.44 -10.16
N PHE A 194 -17.31 -24.37 -9.34
CA PHE A 194 -15.99 -24.29 -8.70
C PHE A 194 -15.53 -25.68 -8.27
N GLU A 195 -14.21 -25.84 -8.09
CA GLU A 195 -13.59 -27.07 -7.60
C GLU A 195 -12.94 -26.82 -6.23
N LYS A 196 -12.83 -27.89 -5.42
CA LYS A 196 -12.19 -27.87 -4.10
C LYS A 196 -11.12 -28.94 -3.97
N ASP A 197 -10.14 -28.68 -3.15
CA ASP A 197 -9.18 -29.67 -2.68
C ASP A 197 -9.79 -30.59 -1.59
N GLU A 198 -9.00 -31.59 -1.17
CA GLU A 198 -9.38 -32.53 -0.11
C GLU A 198 -9.66 -31.85 1.25
N ASN A 199 -9.15 -30.64 1.46
CA ASN A 199 -9.34 -29.84 2.66
C ASN A 199 -10.56 -28.91 2.57
N GLY A 200 -11.26 -28.90 1.44
CA GLY A 200 -12.42 -28.05 1.18
C GLY A 200 -12.09 -26.62 0.74
N ASN A 201 -10.81 -26.30 0.44
CA ASN A 201 -10.43 -25.02 -0.12
C ASN A 201 -10.75 -24.95 -1.60
N VAL A 202 -11.29 -23.85 -2.06
CA VAL A 202 -11.55 -23.60 -3.48
C VAL A 202 -10.21 -23.47 -4.22
N THR A 203 -10.01 -24.29 -5.24
CA THR A 203 -8.82 -24.33 -6.08
C THR A 203 -9.03 -23.66 -7.44
N GLU A 204 -10.20 -23.90 -8.05
CA GLU A 204 -10.56 -23.34 -9.36
C GLU A 204 -12.03 -22.87 -9.34
N ILE A 205 -12.30 -21.80 -10.08
CA ILE A 205 -13.63 -21.21 -10.26
C ILE A 205 -13.91 -21.21 -11.76
N HIS A 206 -15.06 -21.74 -12.16
CA HIS A 206 -15.51 -21.80 -13.52
C HIS A 206 -16.51 -20.70 -13.81
N CYS A 207 -16.31 -20.01 -14.93
CA CYS A 207 -17.15 -18.91 -15.37
C CYS A 207 -17.40 -18.98 -16.89
N THR A 208 -18.49 -18.37 -17.32
CA THR A 208 -18.70 -17.99 -18.72
C THR A 208 -18.64 -16.47 -18.85
N TYR A 209 -18.04 -15.96 -19.95
CA TYR A 209 -18.03 -14.53 -20.23
C TYR A 209 -19.05 -14.17 -21.32
N ASP A 210 -19.47 -12.91 -21.30
CA ASP A 210 -20.34 -12.33 -22.34
C ASP A 210 -19.51 -11.38 -23.20
N PRO A 211 -19.22 -11.78 -24.49
CA PRO A 211 -18.38 -10.99 -25.40
C PRO A 211 -18.90 -9.59 -25.68
N GLU A 212 -20.24 -9.37 -25.63
CA GLU A 212 -20.85 -8.07 -25.92
C GLU A 212 -20.55 -7.03 -24.84
N THR A 213 -20.19 -7.48 -23.63
CA THR A 213 -19.95 -6.63 -22.45
C THR A 213 -18.55 -6.06 -22.36
N LYS A 214 -17.71 -6.18 -23.40
CA LYS A 214 -16.34 -5.65 -23.41
C LYS A 214 -16.33 -4.20 -22.94
N SER A 215 -15.42 -3.88 -22.04
CA SER A 215 -15.23 -2.51 -21.56
C SER A 215 -14.89 -1.59 -22.74
N GLY A 216 -15.59 -0.44 -22.84
CA GLY A 216 -15.42 0.50 -23.96
C GLY A 216 -16.26 0.18 -25.20
N SER A 217 -16.99 -0.95 -25.25
CA SER A 217 -17.86 -1.30 -26.40
C SER A 217 -19.16 -0.46 -26.50
N GLY A 218 -19.46 0.33 -25.49
CA GLY A 218 -20.75 1.05 -25.42
C GLY A 218 -21.93 0.19 -24.94
N PHE A 219 -21.69 -1.01 -24.43
CA PHE A 219 -22.73 -1.89 -23.91
C PHE A 219 -23.53 -1.23 -22.77
N THR A 220 -24.85 -1.17 -22.89
CA THR A 220 -25.76 -0.58 -21.92
C THR A 220 -26.89 -1.51 -21.47
N GLY A 221 -26.87 -2.77 -21.91
CA GLY A 221 -28.00 -3.70 -21.74
C GLY A 221 -28.32 -4.05 -20.29
N ARG A 222 -27.30 -4.18 -19.43
CA ARG A 222 -27.46 -4.44 -17.99
C ARG A 222 -26.29 -3.90 -17.19
N LYS A 223 -26.48 -3.79 -15.88
CA LYS A 223 -25.44 -3.35 -14.93
C LYS A 223 -25.18 -4.45 -13.91
N VAL A 224 -23.91 -4.70 -13.59
CA VAL A 224 -23.49 -5.54 -12.48
C VAL A 224 -23.06 -4.69 -11.31
N LYS A 225 -23.21 -5.20 -10.07
CA LYS A 225 -22.87 -4.48 -8.85
C LYS A 225 -21.41 -4.64 -8.46
N GLY A 226 -20.79 -5.76 -8.84
CA GLY A 226 -19.43 -6.11 -8.47
C GLY A 226 -18.44 -5.90 -9.60
N THR A 227 -17.27 -5.35 -9.28
CA THR A 227 -16.09 -5.33 -10.16
C THR A 227 -14.90 -5.91 -9.40
N ILE A 228 -14.24 -6.91 -9.97
CA ILE A 228 -13.06 -7.55 -9.41
C ILE A 228 -11.86 -7.35 -10.35
N HIS A 229 -10.66 -7.26 -9.79
CA HIS A 229 -9.43 -7.23 -10.56
C HIS A 229 -8.89 -8.65 -10.78
N TRP A 230 -8.00 -8.79 -11.72
CA TRP A 230 -7.52 -10.08 -12.20
C TRP A 230 -6.12 -9.94 -12.79
N VAL A 231 -5.43 -11.07 -12.96
CA VAL A 231 -4.17 -11.16 -13.70
C VAL A 231 -4.19 -12.41 -14.56
N SER A 232 -3.78 -12.29 -15.82
CA SER A 232 -3.73 -13.40 -16.78
C SER A 232 -2.67 -14.42 -16.39
N VAL A 233 -3.05 -15.70 -16.18
CA VAL A 233 -2.15 -16.77 -15.72
C VAL A 233 -0.95 -16.95 -16.63
N PRO A 234 -1.10 -17.08 -17.98
CA PRO A 234 0.03 -17.31 -18.86
C PRO A 234 1.10 -16.22 -18.87
N THR A 235 0.74 -14.99 -18.47
CA THR A 235 1.62 -13.83 -18.55
C THR A 235 1.96 -13.22 -17.20
N ALA A 236 1.39 -13.76 -16.11
CA ALA A 236 1.60 -13.24 -14.77
C ALA A 236 3.07 -13.29 -14.33
N GLY A 237 3.57 -12.18 -13.86
CA GLY A 237 4.80 -12.14 -13.07
C GLY A 237 4.57 -12.62 -11.65
N LYS A 238 5.56 -13.25 -11.03
CA LYS A 238 5.53 -13.67 -9.64
C LYS A 238 6.52 -12.83 -8.83
N VAL A 239 6.04 -12.11 -7.82
CA VAL A 239 6.85 -11.16 -7.05
C VAL A 239 6.69 -11.36 -5.54
N GLU A 240 7.71 -10.98 -4.77
CA GLU A 240 7.63 -10.87 -3.33
C GLU A 240 6.97 -9.53 -2.95
N CYS A 241 5.97 -9.59 -2.07
CA CYS A 241 5.37 -8.43 -1.44
C CYS A 241 5.61 -8.45 0.07
N ARG A 242 6.04 -7.33 0.62
CA ARG A 242 6.28 -7.14 2.05
C ARG A 242 5.22 -6.23 2.63
N LEU A 243 4.46 -6.75 3.55
CA LEU A 243 3.41 -6.04 4.26
C LEU A 243 3.95 -5.62 5.61
N TYR A 244 3.82 -4.34 5.93
CA TYR A 244 4.33 -3.78 7.19
C TYR A 244 3.19 -3.28 8.06
N GLU A 245 3.26 -3.68 9.33
CA GLU A 245 2.43 -3.18 10.41
C GLU A 245 3.30 -2.45 11.44
N ASN A 246 2.67 -1.84 12.44
CA ASN A 246 3.39 -1.14 13.50
C ASN A 246 4.35 -2.07 14.23
N ILE A 247 5.58 -1.61 14.48
CA ILE A 247 6.62 -2.43 15.11
C ILE A 247 6.37 -2.64 16.61
N VAL A 248 5.58 -1.77 17.25
CA VAL A 248 5.16 -1.90 18.65
C VAL A 248 3.66 -2.09 18.74
N ASP A 249 3.22 -2.84 19.76
CA ASP A 249 1.82 -3.09 20.07
C ASP A 249 1.38 -2.14 21.20
N GLU A 250 0.88 -0.96 20.85
CA GLU A 250 0.47 0.04 21.84
C GLU A 250 -0.80 -0.31 22.61
N GLU A 251 -1.63 -1.23 22.11
CA GLU A 251 -2.79 -1.73 22.86
C GLU A 251 -2.36 -2.49 24.12
N LYS A 252 -1.20 -3.15 24.06
CA LYS A 252 -0.57 -3.83 25.20
C LYS A 252 0.42 -2.94 25.97
N GLY A 253 0.57 -1.67 25.55
CA GLY A 253 1.57 -0.76 26.05
C GLY A 253 2.87 -0.80 25.25
N LYS A 254 3.49 0.36 25.06
CA LYS A 254 4.72 0.50 24.29
C LYS A 254 5.93 -0.23 24.87
N LEU A 255 5.99 -0.29 26.20
CA LEU A 255 7.08 -0.90 26.96
C LEU A 255 6.56 -2.00 27.87
N ASN A 256 7.33 -3.05 27.97
CA ASN A 256 7.19 -4.08 28.99
C ASN A 256 7.60 -3.57 30.39
N ALA A 257 7.30 -4.30 31.43
CA ALA A 257 7.65 -3.95 32.81
C ALA A 257 9.15 -3.78 33.05
N ASP A 258 9.99 -4.44 32.25
CA ASP A 258 11.47 -4.36 32.28
C ASP A 258 12.03 -3.19 31.44
N GLY A 259 11.16 -2.37 30.84
CA GLY A 259 11.53 -1.22 29.98
C GLY A 259 11.92 -1.58 28.55
N THR A 260 11.81 -2.84 28.15
CA THR A 260 11.98 -3.27 26.76
C THR A 260 10.74 -2.93 25.92
N LEU A 261 10.90 -2.84 24.59
CA LEU A 261 9.77 -2.58 23.69
C LEU A 261 8.85 -3.81 23.61
N ASN A 262 7.54 -3.55 23.65
CA ASN A 262 6.53 -4.57 23.38
C ASN A 262 6.35 -4.70 21.86
N LEU A 263 7.11 -5.65 21.29
CA LEU A 263 7.20 -5.81 19.83
C LEU A 263 6.00 -6.56 19.25
N ASN A 264 5.51 -6.09 18.11
CA ASN A 264 4.53 -6.79 17.30
C ASN A 264 5.24 -7.88 16.46
N PRO A 265 5.02 -9.17 16.72
CA PRO A 265 5.64 -10.26 15.97
C PRO A 265 5.22 -10.27 14.49
N ASN A 266 4.06 -9.68 14.17
CA ASN A 266 3.51 -9.60 12.83
C ASN A 266 3.83 -8.26 12.13
N SER A 267 4.85 -7.53 12.61
CA SER A 267 5.22 -6.23 12.04
C SER A 267 5.74 -6.30 10.60
N LYS A 268 6.15 -7.49 10.12
CA LYS A 268 6.56 -7.76 8.73
C LYS A 268 5.99 -9.10 8.31
N THR A 269 5.18 -9.11 7.27
CA THR A 269 4.67 -10.32 6.61
C THR A 269 5.18 -10.34 5.18
N ILE A 270 5.72 -11.47 4.75
CA ILE A 270 6.16 -11.69 3.37
C ILE A 270 5.12 -12.56 2.69
N THR A 271 4.64 -12.13 1.55
CA THR A 271 3.71 -12.89 0.70
C THR A 271 4.15 -12.84 -0.75
N THR A 272 3.63 -13.75 -1.55
CA THR A 272 3.80 -13.75 -2.99
C THR A 272 2.58 -13.11 -3.65
N ALA A 273 2.81 -12.26 -4.65
CA ALA A 273 1.75 -11.76 -5.51
C ALA A 273 1.97 -12.17 -6.96
N TYR A 274 0.87 -12.35 -7.69
CA TYR A 274 0.87 -12.44 -9.14
C TYR A 274 0.48 -11.09 -9.72
N VAL A 275 1.28 -10.59 -10.64
CA VAL A 275 1.18 -9.23 -11.13
C VAL A 275 1.12 -9.17 -12.65
N GLU A 276 0.51 -8.12 -13.20
CA GLU A 276 0.57 -7.86 -14.64
C GLU A 276 2.02 -7.65 -15.11
N PRO A 277 2.37 -8.03 -16.35
CA PRO A 277 3.76 -8.10 -16.82
C PRO A 277 4.56 -6.82 -16.63
N LYS A 278 3.92 -5.66 -16.79
CA LYS A 278 4.60 -4.36 -16.68
C LYS A 278 5.21 -4.12 -15.30
N LEU A 279 4.67 -4.72 -14.25
CA LEU A 279 5.23 -4.61 -12.90
C LEU A 279 6.56 -5.36 -12.74
N MET A 280 6.88 -6.30 -13.63
CA MET A 280 8.18 -7.00 -13.64
C MET A 280 9.33 -6.12 -14.13
N GLU A 281 9.03 -5.05 -14.87
CA GLU A 281 9.99 -4.09 -15.43
C GLU A 281 10.27 -2.90 -14.51
N ALA A 282 9.57 -2.83 -13.38
CA ALA A 282 9.64 -1.73 -12.45
C ALA A 282 11.02 -1.62 -11.78
N LYS A 283 11.49 -0.38 -11.61
CA LYS A 283 12.80 -0.05 -11.05
C LYS A 283 12.70 0.35 -9.58
N ALA A 284 13.82 0.31 -8.88
CA ALA A 284 13.93 0.78 -7.50
C ALA A 284 13.25 2.15 -7.31
N TYR A 285 12.45 2.27 -6.27
CA TYR A 285 11.62 3.44 -5.92
C TYR A 285 10.40 3.70 -6.82
N ASP A 286 10.19 2.98 -7.92
CA ASP A 286 8.91 3.06 -8.62
C ASP A 286 7.78 2.65 -7.67
N SER A 287 6.67 3.36 -7.74
CA SER A 287 5.55 3.10 -6.85
C SER A 287 4.22 3.09 -7.60
N PHE A 288 3.33 2.21 -7.14
CA PHE A 288 2.07 1.87 -7.79
C PHE A 288 0.97 1.71 -6.76
N GLN A 289 -0.26 1.92 -7.17
CA GLN A 289 -1.40 1.42 -6.42
C GLN A 289 -1.72 0.01 -6.93
N PHE A 290 -1.59 -1.01 -6.08
CA PHE A 290 -2.19 -2.32 -6.36
C PHE A 290 -3.68 -2.21 -6.13
N MET A 291 -4.45 -2.46 -7.19
CA MET A 291 -5.90 -2.24 -7.22
C MET A 291 -6.59 -2.89 -6.02
N ARG A 292 -7.42 -2.10 -5.32
CA ARG A 292 -8.21 -2.52 -4.16
C ARG A 292 -7.40 -2.96 -2.93
N ASN A 293 -6.07 -2.96 -2.98
CA ASN A 293 -5.19 -3.42 -1.90
C ASN A 293 -4.47 -2.26 -1.20
N GLY A 294 -3.54 -1.60 -1.85
CA GLY A 294 -2.71 -0.57 -1.24
C GLY A 294 -1.75 0.09 -2.22
N TYR A 295 -0.89 0.95 -1.70
CA TYR A 295 0.23 1.50 -2.44
C TYR A 295 1.50 0.73 -2.13
N TYR A 296 2.30 0.48 -3.15
CA TYR A 296 3.51 -0.33 -3.08
C TYR A 296 4.66 0.37 -3.77
N CYS A 297 5.87 0.18 -3.24
CA CYS A 297 7.11 0.73 -3.77
C CYS A 297 8.12 -0.40 -4.00
N VAL A 298 8.84 -0.35 -5.11
CA VAL A 298 9.91 -1.30 -5.40
C VAL A 298 11.07 -1.07 -4.44
N ASP A 299 11.47 -2.11 -3.71
CA ASP A 299 12.57 -2.04 -2.74
C ASP A 299 13.89 -1.77 -3.45
N CYS A 300 14.62 -0.78 -2.95
CA CYS A 300 15.87 -0.33 -3.57
C CYS A 300 17.10 -1.20 -3.25
N LYS A 301 17.00 -2.10 -2.26
CA LYS A 301 18.12 -2.94 -1.84
C LYS A 301 17.97 -4.39 -2.29
N ASP A 302 16.76 -4.92 -2.17
CA ASP A 302 16.53 -6.36 -2.31
C ASP A 302 15.97 -6.74 -3.69
N SER A 303 15.50 -5.75 -4.47
CA SER A 303 15.07 -6.00 -5.86
C SER A 303 16.27 -6.25 -6.78
N LYS A 304 16.04 -7.13 -7.75
CA LYS A 304 16.98 -7.43 -8.83
C LYS A 304 16.27 -7.24 -10.17
N GLU A 305 17.04 -7.12 -11.23
CA GLU A 305 16.49 -7.06 -12.59
C GLU A 305 15.61 -8.30 -12.88
N GLY A 306 14.37 -8.05 -13.30
CA GLY A 306 13.38 -9.10 -13.52
C GLY A 306 12.83 -9.78 -12.25
N GLN A 307 13.24 -9.33 -11.06
CA GLN A 307 12.79 -9.84 -9.77
C GLN A 307 12.55 -8.69 -8.78
N PRO A 308 11.54 -7.85 -9.02
CA PRO A 308 11.21 -6.76 -8.11
C PRO A 308 10.63 -7.30 -6.80
N VAL A 309 11.00 -6.65 -5.69
CA VAL A 309 10.41 -6.83 -4.37
C VAL A 309 9.59 -5.58 -4.05
N TYR A 310 8.34 -5.76 -3.62
CA TYR A 310 7.43 -4.67 -3.36
C TYR A 310 7.18 -4.46 -1.88
N ASN A 311 7.54 -3.30 -1.38
CA ASN A 311 7.20 -2.84 -0.03
C ASN A 311 5.83 -2.17 -0.02
N ARG A 312 4.90 -2.61 0.82
CA ARG A 312 3.64 -1.89 1.03
C ARG A 312 3.92 -0.56 1.72
N ILE A 313 3.63 0.54 1.04
CA ILE A 313 3.71 1.88 1.59
C ILE A 313 2.60 2.05 2.64
N VAL A 314 1.35 1.88 2.19
CA VAL A 314 0.14 2.05 2.99
C VAL A 314 -1.04 1.29 2.37
N SER A 315 -1.97 0.81 3.19
CA SER A 315 -3.23 0.23 2.75
C SER A 315 -4.18 1.30 2.20
N LEU A 316 -5.21 0.91 1.41
CA LEU A 316 -6.23 1.86 0.93
C LEU A 316 -7.21 2.29 2.04
N LYS A 317 -7.45 1.44 3.04
CA LYS A 317 -8.34 1.76 4.15
C LYS A 317 -7.64 2.74 5.11
N SER A 318 -8.36 3.77 5.56
CA SER A 318 -7.91 4.74 6.56
C SER A 318 -8.80 4.70 7.78
N SER A 319 -8.20 4.68 8.96
CA SER A 319 -8.89 4.97 10.23
C SER A 319 -8.99 6.47 10.51
N PHE A 320 -8.12 7.28 9.89
CA PHE A 320 -8.07 8.73 10.08
C PHE A 320 -9.11 9.44 9.22
N LYS A 321 -9.77 10.43 9.83
CA LYS A 321 -10.65 11.39 9.13
C LYS A 321 -10.25 12.79 9.58
N LEU A 322 -10.10 13.71 8.62
CA LEU A 322 -9.92 15.12 8.95
C LEU A 322 -11.09 15.61 9.82
N PRO A 323 -10.82 16.37 10.88
CA PRO A 323 -11.87 17.10 11.58
C PRO A 323 -12.65 17.96 10.58
N LYS A 324 -13.95 17.96 10.68
CA LYS A 324 -14.82 18.81 9.85
C LYS A 324 -14.68 20.26 10.25
#